data_6ef350ecb06273ee445b7a25335004a2
#
_entry.id   6ef350ecb06273ee445b7a25335004a2
#
_cell.length_a   1.000
_cell.length_b   1.000
_cell.length_c   1.000
_cell.angle_alpha   90.00
_cell.angle_beta   90.00
_cell.angle_gamma   90.00
#
_symmetry.space_group_name_H-M   'P 1'
#
loop_
_entity.id
_entity.type
_entity.pdbx_description
1 polymer ?
#
loop_
_entity_poly.entity_id
_entity_poly.type
_entity_poly.pdbx_seq_one_letter_code
_entity_poly.pdbx_strand_id
1 'polypeptide(L)'
;PAGITTAIAAAREGMNSVILERSEHIGGLPVNGLGATDIATRGATTGLFGEFVALNREYYRQKYGDKSAQFRDCSDGYHFEPSVAAITFETMIRRTGPGKIEVLLLRQFDAQPKYVIKKGEKITSIRVLNRATGLEEYYTGKMFVDATYEGDLGAAAGVPYKLGREGAGEYGEPCAGKIYRWWKHGPDAEGTTYQGDNAVQAYNYRLCLTNNPLNRRDIPKPDNYTRAELVSLIDDV
;
A
#
# COMPACT_ATOMS: atom_id res chain seq x y z
N PRO A 1 -3.44 1.40 -3.12
CA PRO A 1 -4.90 1.68 -3.05
C PRO A 1 -5.26 3.13 -3.36
N ALA A 2 -4.52 4.12 -2.80
CA ALA A 2 -4.86 5.54 -2.92
C ALA A 2 -5.01 6.01 -4.37
N GLY A 3 -4.09 5.66 -5.26
CA GLY A 3 -4.17 6.00 -6.68
C GLY A 3 -5.40 5.41 -7.36
N ILE A 4 -5.79 4.18 -7.02
CA ILE A 4 -6.97 3.52 -7.56
C ILE A 4 -8.24 4.25 -7.12
N THR A 5 -8.39 4.52 -5.82
CA THR A 5 -9.58 5.21 -5.30
C THR A 5 -9.69 6.62 -5.82
N THR A 6 -8.57 7.34 -5.95
CA THR A 6 -8.53 8.67 -6.58
C THR A 6 -8.99 8.61 -8.03
N ALA A 7 -8.47 7.68 -8.82
CA ALA A 7 -8.85 7.53 -10.22
C ALA A 7 -10.33 7.17 -10.39
N ILE A 8 -10.88 6.30 -9.53
CA ILE A 8 -12.30 5.96 -9.52
C ILE A 8 -13.15 7.17 -9.17
N ALA A 9 -12.78 7.93 -8.13
CA ALA A 9 -13.50 9.15 -7.76
C ALA A 9 -13.49 10.18 -8.91
N ALA A 10 -12.33 10.40 -9.53
CA ALA A 10 -12.18 11.30 -10.68
C ALA A 10 -13.05 10.84 -11.87
N ALA A 11 -13.08 9.52 -12.14
CA ALA A 11 -13.91 8.98 -13.22
C ALA A 11 -15.41 9.19 -12.98
N ARG A 12 -15.88 9.09 -11.73
CA ARG A 12 -17.26 9.37 -11.33
C ARG A 12 -17.65 10.83 -11.55
N GLU A 13 -16.67 11.75 -11.43
CA GLU A 13 -16.82 13.17 -11.74
C GLU A 13 -16.56 13.49 -13.22
N GLY A 14 -16.53 12.49 -14.09
CA GLY A 14 -16.40 12.64 -15.53
C GLY A 14 -14.98 12.83 -16.06
N MET A 15 -13.96 12.81 -15.20
CA MET A 15 -12.55 12.95 -15.58
C MET A 15 -11.95 11.64 -16.08
N ASN A 16 -10.89 11.75 -16.88
CA ASN A 16 -10.07 10.60 -17.29
C ASN A 16 -8.76 10.59 -16.49
N SER A 17 -8.30 9.41 -16.16
CA SER A 17 -7.10 9.21 -15.35
C SER A 17 -6.18 8.15 -15.93
N VAL A 18 -4.89 8.29 -15.65
CA VAL A 18 -3.87 7.26 -15.91
C VAL A 18 -3.26 6.87 -14.57
N ILE A 19 -3.23 5.58 -14.28
CA ILE A 19 -2.51 5.00 -13.13
C ILE A 19 -1.18 4.47 -13.66
N LEU A 20 -0.08 5.01 -13.12
CA LEU A 20 1.27 4.53 -13.37
C LEU A 20 1.69 3.66 -12.18
N GLU A 21 1.89 2.37 -12.44
CA GLU A 21 2.27 1.40 -11.41
C GLU A 21 3.64 0.80 -11.71
N ARG A 22 4.53 0.83 -10.72
CA ARG A 22 5.90 0.33 -10.88
C ARG A 22 6.02 -1.19 -10.96
N SER A 23 5.03 -1.91 -10.45
CA SER A 23 4.99 -3.38 -10.40
C SER A 23 4.14 -3.97 -11.53
N GLU A 24 3.99 -5.29 -11.55
CA GLU A 24 3.21 -6.03 -12.51
C GLU A 24 1.71 -6.06 -12.19
N HIS A 25 1.31 -5.50 -11.05
CA HIS A 25 -0.10 -5.46 -10.64
C HIS A 25 -0.38 -4.24 -9.74
N ILE A 26 -1.60 -3.72 -9.86
CA ILE A 26 -2.07 -2.60 -9.03
C ILE A 26 -2.64 -3.08 -7.70
N GLY A 27 -2.72 -2.21 -6.72
CA GLY A 27 -3.46 -2.45 -5.47
C GLY A 27 -2.64 -2.28 -4.19
N GLY A 28 -1.30 -2.24 -4.31
CA GLY A 28 -0.42 -2.03 -3.16
C GLY A 28 -0.55 -3.14 -2.10
N LEU A 29 -0.51 -2.79 -0.81
CA LEU A 29 -0.53 -3.77 0.30
C LEU A 29 -1.66 -4.80 0.24
N PRO A 30 -2.92 -4.45 -0.06
CA PRO A 30 -4.01 -5.43 -0.16
C PRO A 30 -3.74 -6.59 -1.11
N VAL A 31 -3.03 -6.35 -2.21
CA VAL A 31 -2.71 -7.38 -3.21
C VAL A 31 -1.33 -8.01 -2.98
N ASN A 32 -0.55 -7.47 -2.04
CA ASN A 32 0.80 -7.93 -1.71
C ASN A 32 0.90 -8.56 -0.31
N GLY A 33 -0.17 -9.16 0.20
CA GLY A 33 -0.15 -9.99 1.39
C GLY A 33 -0.79 -9.41 2.64
N LEU A 34 -1.47 -8.25 2.59
CA LEU A 34 -2.13 -7.67 3.76
C LEU A 34 -3.10 -8.65 4.42
N GLY A 35 -3.98 -9.28 3.64
CA GLY A 35 -4.91 -10.32 4.10
C GLY A 35 -6.07 -9.86 4.96
N ALA A 36 -5.90 -8.80 5.72
CA ALA A 36 -6.92 -8.24 6.60
C ALA A 36 -6.78 -6.72 6.71
N THR A 37 -7.90 -6.04 6.86
CA THR A 37 -7.94 -4.61 7.20
C THR A 37 -8.08 -4.46 8.70
N ASP A 38 -7.22 -3.68 9.34
CA ASP A 38 -7.19 -3.48 10.80
C ASP A 38 -8.23 -2.43 11.24
N ILE A 39 -9.49 -2.63 10.85
CA ILE A 39 -10.59 -1.73 11.18
C ILE A 39 -11.29 -2.18 12.45
N ALA A 40 -11.15 -1.41 13.52
CA ALA A 40 -11.83 -1.66 14.79
C ALA A 40 -13.32 -1.29 14.73
N THR A 41 -13.68 -0.20 14.07
CA THR A 41 -15.07 0.31 14.01
C THR A 41 -15.64 0.14 12.61
N ARG A 42 -16.13 -1.06 12.29
CA ARG A 42 -16.63 -1.43 10.97
C ARG A 42 -17.78 -0.56 10.48
N GLY A 43 -18.67 -0.16 11.36
CA GLY A 43 -19.81 0.70 11.01
C GLY A 43 -19.44 2.12 10.55
N ALA A 44 -18.20 2.55 10.75
CA ALA A 44 -17.67 3.83 10.28
C ALA A 44 -17.07 3.78 8.86
N THR A 45 -17.01 2.61 8.24
CA THR A 45 -16.43 2.46 6.90
C THR A 45 -17.45 2.82 5.82
N THR A 46 -17.09 3.76 4.96
CA THR A 46 -17.96 4.31 3.92
C THR A 46 -17.20 4.51 2.60
N GLY A 47 -17.89 5.03 1.59
CA GLY A 47 -17.31 5.40 0.30
C GLY A 47 -16.67 4.20 -0.42
N LEU A 48 -15.59 4.47 -1.14
CA LEU A 48 -14.91 3.45 -1.95
C LEU A 48 -14.31 2.31 -1.12
N PHE A 49 -13.93 2.57 0.14
CA PHE A 49 -13.49 1.50 1.03
C PHE A 49 -14.65 0.56 1.41
N GLY A 50 -15.82 1.11 1.70
CA GLY A 50 -17.02 0.30 1.94
C GLY A 50 -17.42 -0.52 0.71
N GLU A 51 -17.29 0.03 -0.50
CA GLU A 51 -17.51 -0.71 -1.76
C GLU A 51 -16.50 -1.86 -1.94
N PHE A 52 -15.24 -1.62 -1.64
CA PHE A 52 -14.19 -2.65 -1.69
C PHE A 52 -14.53 -3.82 -0.75
N VAL A 53 -14.88 -3.53 0.48
CA VAL A 53 -15.27 -4.55 1.48
C VAL A 53 -16.52 -5.32 1.03
N ALA A 54 -17.54 -4.61 0.55
CA ALA A 54 -18.78 -5.24 0.07
C ALA A 54 -18.52 -6.18 -1.13
N LEU A 55 -17.64 -5.80 -2.04
CA LEU A 55 -17.25 -6.63 -3.19
C LEU A 55 -16.44 -7.86 -2.78
N ASN A 56 -15.54 -7.75 -1.82
CA ASN A 56 -14.84 -8.90 -1.27
C ASN A 56 -15.83 -9.90 -0.67
N ARG A 57 -16.75 -9.41 0.18
CA ARG A 57 -17.80 -10.26 0.76
C ARG A 57 -18.63 -10.97 -0.29
N GLU A 58 -19.05 -10.24 -1.33
CA GLU A 58 -19.84 -10.78 -2.43
C GLU A 58 -19.09 -11.85 -3.22
N TYR A 59 -17.78 -11.67 -3.45
CA TYR A 59 -16.93 -12.68 -4.09
C TYR A 59 -16.97 -14.02 -3.32
N TYR A 60 -16.76 -13.98 -2.00
CA TYR A 60 -16.80 -15.21 -1.18
C TYR A 60 -18.17 -15.83 -1.15
N ARG A 61 -19.23 -15.02 -1.09
CA ARG A 61 -20.61 -15.49 -1.12
C ARG A 61 -20.92 -16.22 -2.43
N GLN A 62 -20.55 -15.64 -3.56
CA GLN A 62 -20.82 -16.24 -4.88
C GLN A 62 -20.00 -17.50 -5.12
N LYS A 63 -18.75 -17.50 -4.71
CA LYS A 63 -17.82 -18.59 -4.98
C LYS A 63 -18.04 -19.81 -4.08
N TYR A 64 -18.36 -19.59 -2.81
CA TYR A 64 -18.40 -20.65 -1.81
C TYR A 64 -19.76 -20.83 -1.14
N GLY A 65 -20.68 -19.88 -1.29
CA GLY A 65 -22.00 -19.87 -0.65
C GLY A 65 -21.98 -19.33 0.78
N ASP A 66 -23.12 -18.83 1.22
CA ASP A 66 -23.32 -18.11 2.51
C ASP A 66 -23.04 -18.98 3.75
N LYS A 67 -23.12 -20.31 3.63
CA LYS A 67 -22.90 -21.26 4.74
C LYS A 67 -21.47 -21.79 4.81
N SER A 68 -20.61 -21.39 3.89
CA SER A 68 -19.23 -21.87 3.82
C SER A 68 -18.36 -21.30 4.93
N ALA A 69 -17.28 -22.01 5.27
CA ALA A 69 -16.24 -21.52 6.16
C ALA A 69 -15.57 -20.26 5.57
N GLN A 70 -15.27 -20.28 4.27
CA GLN A 70 -14.63 -19.17 3.56
C GLN A 70 -15.45 -17.89 3.62
N PHE A 71 -16.78 -17.99 3.47
CA PHE A 71 -17.65 -16.81 3.59
C PHE A 71 -17.71 -16.28 5.03
N ARG A 72 -17.75 -17.16 6.02
CA ARG A 72 -17.68 -16.75 7.42
C ARG A 72 -16.35 -16.10 7.76
N ASP A 73 -15.24 -16.71 7.30
CA ASP A 73 -13.88 -16.30 7.63
C ASP A 73 -13.46 -15.03 6.89
N CYS A 74 -14.15 -14.65 5.79
CA CYS A 74 -13.94 -13.37 5.15
C CYS A 74 -14.38 -12.17 6.01
N SER A 75 -15.03 -12.42 7.13
CA SER A 75 -15.35 -11.39 8.14
C SER A 75 -16.02 -10.16 7.54
N ASP A 76 -17.15 -10.37 6.86
CA ASP A 76 -17.93 -9.36 6.11
C ASP A 76 -17.13 -8.65 4.98
N GLY A 77 -16.07 -9.30 4.48
CA GLY A 77 -15.21 -8.77 3.42
C GLY A 77 -14.00 -7.99 3.89
N TYR A 78 -13.81 -7.86 5.21
CA TYR A 78 -12.64 -7.20 5.80
C TYR A 78 -11.39 -8.09 5.79
N HIS A 79 -11.57 -9.41 5.71
CA HIS A 79 -10.50 -10.38 5.50
C HIS A 79 -10.60 -10.94 4.08
N PHE A 80 -9.48 -11.04 3.41
CA PHE A 80 -9.45 -11.44 2.00
C PHE A 80 -8.08 -11.98 1.59
N GLU A 81 -8.08 -12.84 0.60
CA GLU A 81 -6.85 -13.25 -0.08
C GLU A 81 -6.35 -12.12 -0.99
N PRO A 82 -5.04 -11.92 -1.17
CA PRO A 82 -4.49 -10.91 -2.07
C PRO A 82 -5.06 -10.97 -3.50
N SER A 83 -5.29 -12.18 -4.02
CA SER A 83 -5.94 -12.40 -5.32
C SER A 83 -7.36 -11.88 -5.38
N VAL A 84 -8.12 -11.99 -4.29
CA VAL A 84 -9.48 -11.44 -4.20
C VAL A 84 -9.45 -9.92 -4.19
N ALA A 85 -8.52 -9.31 -3.47
CA ALA A 85 -8.33 -7.87 -3.49
C ALA A 85 -7.99 -7.36 -4.91
N ALA A 86 -7.15 -8.08 -5.66
CA ALA A 86 -6.83 -7.73 -7.04
C ALA A 86 -8.09 -7.75 -7.93
N ILE A 87 -8.86 -8.84 -7.89
CA ILE A 87 -10.15 -8.97 -8.62
C ILE A 87 -11.11 -7.84 -8.25
N THR A 88 -11.15 -7.49 -6.97
CA THR A 88 -12.03 -6.42 -6.47
C THR A 88 -11.63 -5.07 -7.03
N PHE A 89 -10.34 -4.69 -6.98
CA PHE A 89 -9.88 -3.43 -7.57
C PHE A 89 -10.11 -3.35 -9.07
N GLU A 90 -9.83 -4.41 -9.81
CA GLU A 90 -10.13 -4.47 -11.25
C GLU A 90 -11.63 -4.32 -11.53
N THR A 91 -12.48 -4.93 -10.70
CA THR A 91 -13.94 -4.81 -10.82
C THR A 91 -14.39 -3.38 -10.56
N MET A 92 -13.85 -2.72 -9.54
CA MET A 92 -14.15 -1.32 -9.23
C MET A 92 -13.75 -0.39 -10.38
N ILE A 93 -12.57 -0.59 -10.97
CA ILE A 93 -12.11 0.18 -12.14
C ILE A 93 -13.04 -0.05 -13.34
N ARG A 94 -13.36 -1.30 -13.68
CA ARG A 94 -14.26 -1.61 -14.81
C ARG A 94 -15.63 -0.97 -14.67
N ARG A 95 -16.15 -0.83 -13.46
CA ARG A 95 -17.45 -0.18 -13.19
C ARG A 95 -17.48 1.30 -13.47
N THR A 96 -16.34 1.96 -13.65
CA THR A 96 -16.29 3.38 -14.04
C THR A 96 -16.59 3.60 -15.52
N GLY A 97 -16.60 2.54 -16.31
CA GLY A 97 -16.81 2.58 -17.76
C GLY A 97 -15.51 2.57 -18.58
N PRO A 98 -15.63 2.23 -19.87
CA PRO A 98 -14.47 2.11 -20.75
C PRO A 98 -13.77 3.47 -20.97
N GLY A 99 -12.43 3.45 -21.01
CA GLY A 99 -11.60 4.62 -21.31
C GLY A 99 -11.55 5.70 -20.23
N LYS A 100 -12.16 5.48 -19.06
CA LYS A 100 -12.09 6.44 -17.95
C LYS A 100 -10.80 6.34 -17.16
N ILE A 101 -10.33 5.12 -16.95
CA ILE A 101 -9.09 4.86 -16.21
C ILE A 101 -8.21 3.95 -17.06
N GLU A 102 -7.04 4.44 -17.42
CA GLU A 102 -5.97 3.66 -18.05
C GLU A 102 -5.00 3.19 -16.97
N VAL A 103 -4.63 1.91 -16.97
CA VAL A 103 -3.64 1.34 -16.04
C VAL A 103 -2.42 0.91 -16.82
N LEU A 104 -1.28 1.53 -16.51
CA LEU A 104 0.01 1.25 -17.11
C LEU A 104 0.93 0.65 -16.06
N LEU A 105 1.22 -0.64 -16.22
CA LEU A 105 2.09 -1.40 -15.33
C LEU A 105 3.56 -1.21 -15.72
N LEU A 106 4.48 -1.49 -14.79
CA LEU A 106 5.92 -1.37 -14.97
C LEU A 106 6.38 0.06 -15.33
N ARG A 107 5.64 1.07 -14.89
CA ARG A 107 5.98 2.49 -15.03
C ARG A 107 6.51 3.03 -13.71
N GLN A 108 7.81 3.12 -13.60
CA GLN A 108 8.50 3.56 -12.39
C GLN A 108 8.84 5.05 -12.47
N PHE A 109 8.28 5.83 -11.56
CA PHE A 109 8.77 7.18 -11.31
C PHE A 109 10.09 7.08 -10.53
N ASP A 110 11.09 7.83 -10.98
CA ASP A 110 12.37 7.97 -10.29
C ASP A 110 12.34 9.31 -9.54
N ALA A 111 12.43 9.27 -8.22
CA ALA A 111 12.23 10.40 -7.31
C ALA A 111 13.33 11.48 -7.40
N GLN A 112 13.57 12.01 -8.61
CA GLN A 112 14.54 13.07 -8.86
C GLN A 112 13.86 14.35 -9.37
N PRO A 113 14.23 15.53 -8.85
CA PRO A 113 13.61 16.80 -9.25
C PRO A 113 13.65 17.07 -10.76
N LYS A 114 14.71 16.65 -11.46
CA LYS A 114 14.84 16.80 -12.93
C LYS A 114 13.77 16.09 -13.74
N TYR A 115 13.04 15.12 -13.13
CA TYR A 115 11.99 14.36 -13.79
C TYR A 115 10.59 14.90 -13.52
N VAL A 116 10.49 16.01 -12.80
CA VAL A 116 9.25 16.76 -12.59
C VAL A 116 9.32 18.07 -13.35
N ILE A 117 8.59 18.15 -14.46
CA ILE A 117 8.55 19.34 -15.30
C ILE A 117 7.46 20.28 -14.80
N LYS A 118 7.87 21.48 -14.40
CA LYS A 118 6.97 22.50 -13.82
C LYS A 118 6.91 23.75 -14.68
N LYS A 119 5.78 24.46 -14.61
CA LYS A 119 5.62 25.83 -15.06
C LYS A 119 5.15 26.67 -13.86
N GLY A 120 6.08 27.43 -13.27
CA GLY A 120 5.89 28.00 -11.95
C GLY A 120 5.72 26.86 -10.91
N GLU A 121 4.73 26.96 -10.06
CA GLU A 121 4.43 25.94 -9.04
C GLU A 121 3.63 24.74 -9.57
N LYS A 122 3.18 24.78 -10.81
CA LYS A 122 2.35 23.75 -11.41
C LYS A 122 3.20 22.67 -12.10
N ILE A 123 3.01 21.40 -11.72
CA ILE A 123 3.54 20.25 -12.47
C ILE A 123 2.77 20.17 -13.80
N THR A 124 3.49 20.07 -14.91
CA THR A 124 2.92 19.92 -16.26
C THR A 124 3.20 18.57 -16.86
N SER A 125 4.30 17.94 -16.46
CA SER A 125 4.68 16.59 -16.91
C SER A 125 5.58 15.91 -15.90
N ILE A 126 5.60 14.59 -15.91
CA ILE A 126 6.57 13.76 -15.21
C ILE A 126 7.21 12.77 -16.19
N ARG A 127 8.48 12.45 -15.96
CA ARG A 127 9.17 11.37 -16.65
C ARG A 127 9.12 10.11 -15.81
N VAL A 128 8.83 8.98 -16.43
CA VAL A 128 8.91 7.65 -15.83
C VAL A 128 9.73 6.69 -16.70
N LEU A 129 10.26 5.67 -16.10
CA LEU A 129 10.92 4.56 -16.80
C LEU A 129 9.90 3.45 -17.05
N ASN A 130 9.74 3.07 -18.30
CA ASN A 130 9.06 1.83 -18.66
C ASN A 130 10.03 0.66 -18.44
N ARG A 131 9.82 -0.09 -17.36
CA ARG A 131 10.70 -1.19 -16.96
C ARG A 131 10.64 -2.41 -17.90
N ALA A 132 9.57 -2.54 -18.70
CA ALA A 132 9.47 -3.60 -19.68
C ALA A 132 10.35 -3.37 -20.91
N THR A 133 10.55 -2.10 -21.29
CA THR A 133 11.29 -1.73 -22.52
C THR A 133 12.61 -1.03 -22.25
N GLY A 134 12.82 -0.52 -21.03
CA GLY A 134 13.96 0.34 -20.69
C GLY A 134 13.85 1.77 -21.22
N LEU A 135 12.73 2.15 -21.83
CA LEU A 135 12.54 3.47 -22.43
C LEU A 135 11.95 4.47 -21.41
N GLU A 136 12.32 5.73 -21.61
CA GLU A 136 11.74 6.86 -20.89
C GLU A 136 10.39 7.25 -21.53
N GLU A 137 9.41 7.50 -20.70
CA GLU A 137 8.08 7.96 -21.09
C GLU A 137 7.75 9.24 -20.34
N TYR A 138 7.03 10.17 -21.01
CA TYR A 138 6.59 11.43 -20.40
C TYR A 138 5.09 11.49 -20.35
N TYR A 139 4.56 11.78 -19.17
CA TYR A 139 3.13 11.89 -18.94
C TYR A 139 2.77 13.32 -18.58
N THR A 140 1.83 13.90 -19.35
CA THR A 140 1.29 15.25 -19.12
C THR A 140 -0.08 15.15 -18.48
N GLY A 141 -0.42 16.10 -17.62
CA GLY A 141 -1.70 16.11 -16.93
C GLY A 141 -2.08 17.48 -16.39
N LYS A 142 -3.37 17.65 -16.13
CA LYS A 142 -3.89 18.83 -15.43
C LYS A 142 -3.64 18.75 -13.93
N MET A 143 -3.66 17.52 -13.39
CA MET A 143 -3.46 17.20 -11.98
C MET A 143 -2.57 15.96 -11.87
N PHE A 144 -1.67 15.96 -10.89
CA PHE A 144 -0.82 14.84 -10.52
C PHE A 144 -1.11 14.46 -9.08
N VAL A 145 -1.16 13.17 -8.82
CA VAL A 145 -1.46 12.62 -7.49
C VAL A 145 -0.32 11.69 -7.11
N ASP A 146 0.35 12.02 -6.01
CA ASP A 146 1.31 11.11 -5.39
C ASP A 146 0.54 10.04 -4.61
N ALA A 147 0.62 8.82 -5.08
CA ALA A 147 0.05 7.64 -4.43
C ALA A 147 1.13 6.59 -4.15
N THR A 148 2.39 7.03 -4.13
CA THR A 148 3.52 6.21 -3.66
C THR A 148 3.43 6.03 -2.15
N TYR A 149 4.17 5.07 -1.60
CA TYR A 149 4.26 4.90 -0.16
C TYR A 149 5.21 5.93 0.48
N GLU A 150 6.20 6.37 -0.29
CA GLU A 150 7.31 7.19 0.20
C GLU A 150 7.10 8.70 -0.01
N GLY A 151 6.09 9.11 -0.80
CA GLY A 151 5.90 10.53 -1.16
C GLY A 151 6.89 11.01 -2.23
N ASP A 152 7.30 10.12 -3.11
CA ASP A 152 8.36 10.33 -4.10
C ASP A 152 8.11 11.52 -5.03
N LEU A 153 6.87 11.66 -5.51
CA LEU A 153 6.51 12.75 -6.40
C LEU A 153 6.47 14.08 -5.66
N GLY A 154 5.94 14.09 -4.43
CA GLY A 154 5.90 15.27 -3.59
C GLY A 154 7.30 15.79 -3.29
N ALA A 155 8.20 14.90 -2.87
CA ALA A 155 9.60 15.23 -2.59
C ALA A 155 10.32 15.75 -3.85
N ALA A 156 10.19 15.06 -4.98
CA ALA A 156 10.78 15.48 -6.24
C ALA A 156 10.21 16.80 -6.78
N ALA A 157 8.97 17.11 -6.49
CA ALA A 157 8.34 18.37 -6.83
C ALA A 157 8.78 19.56 -5.94
N GLY A 158 9.51 19.29 -4.86
CA GLY A 158 10.01 20.29 -3.92
C GLY A 158 9.03 20.63 -2.80
N VAL A 159 8.05 19.75 -2.52
CA VAL A 159 7.20 19.89 -1.34
C VAL A 159 8.05 19.69 -0.09
N PRO A 160 8.02 20.58 0.90
CA PRO A 160 8.73 20.38 2.16
C PRO A 160 8.26 19.11 2.86
N TYR A 161 9.19 18.32 3.35
CA TYR A 161 8.89 17.08 4.09
C TYR A 161 9.91 16.85 5.20
N LYS A 162 9.57 15.97 6.12
CA LYS A 162 10.45 15.52 7.18
C LYS A 162 10.59 14.01 7.15
N LEU A 163 11.79 13.53 7.40
CA LEU A 163 12.09 12.10 7.60
C LEU A 163 12.45 11.85 9.05
N GLY A 164 12.24 10.62 9.49
CA GLY A 164 12.56 10.20 10.84
C GLY A 164 11.44 10.46 11.83
N ARG A 165 11.80 10.38 13.12
CA ARG A 165 10.89 10.58 14.26
C ARG A 165 11.05 11.98 14.80
N GLU A 166 9.94 12.67 15.05
CA GLU A 166 9.89 13.93 15.75
C GLU A 166 10.05 13.71 17.26
N GLY A 167 10.74 14.63 17.94
CA GLY A 167 10.85 14.58 19.40
C GLY A 167 9.58 15.08 20.09
N ALA A 168 9.31 14.58 21.29
CA ALA A 168 8.12 14.97 22.07
C ALA A 168 8.00 16.49 22.31
N GLY A 169 9.12 17.17 22.44
CA GLY A 169 9.16 18.64 22.63
C GLY A 169 8.90 19.46 21.37
N GLU A 170 8.89 18.85 20.17
CA GLU A 170 8.76 19.59 18.92
C GLU A 170 7.31 20.07 18.67
N TYR A 171 6.33 19.20 18.95
CA TYR A 171 4.91 19.49 18.83
C TYR A 171 4.11 19.25 20.12
N GLY A 172 4.79 18.98 21.22
CA GLY A 172 4.14 18.73 22.52
C GLY A 172 3.45 17.37 22.61
N GLU A 173 3.87 16.39 21.80
CA GLU A 173 3.28 15.06 21.77
C GLU A 173 3.97 14.13 22.78
N PRO A 174 3.29 13.67 23.85
CA PRO A 174 3.93 12.96 24.95
C PRO A 174 4.46 11.57 24.60
N CYS A 175 4.04 11.02 23.46
CA CYS A 175 4.47 9.70 22.99
C CYS A 175 5.25 9.77 21.67
N ALA A 176 5.89 10.90 21.36
CA ALA A 176 6.74 11.05 20.20
C ALA A 176 8.23 10.83 20.53
N GLY A 177 9.02 10.56 19.51
CA GLY A 177 10.46 10.36 19.61
C GLY A 177 10.88 8.91 19.78
N LYS A 178 12.11 8.73 20.26
CA LYS A 178 12.69 7.41 20.50
C LYS A 178 12.13 6.84 21.80
N ILE A 179 11.19 5.89 21.66
CA ILE A 179 10.48 5.24 22.77
C ILE A 179 10.55 3.73 22.60
N TYR A 180 10.96 3.05 23.66
CA TYR A 180 10.87 1.61 23.77
C TYR A 180 9.91 1.27 24.89
N ARG A 181 8.86 0.50 24.57
CA ARG A 181 7.85 0.01 25.51
C ARG A 181 7.49 -1.41 25.15
N TRP A 182 7.32 -2.23 26.15
CA TRP A 182 6.83 -3.59 25.93
C TRP A 182 5.40 -3.61 25.35
N TRP A 183 4.58 -2.64 25.69
CA TRP A 183 3.22 -2.49 25.21
C TRP A 183 2.80 -1.02 25.33
N LYS A 184 1.77 -0.61 24.60
CA LYS A 184 1.34 0.81 24.58
C LYS A 184 1.08 1.45 25.95
N HIS A 185 0.84 0.66 26.98
CA HIS A 185 0.61 1.09 28.37
C HIS A 185 1.70 0.61 29.34
N GLY A 186 2.73 -0.04 28.84
CA GLY A 186 3.86 -0.47 29.65
C GLY A 186 4.76 0.68 30.10
N PRO A 187 5.63 0.44 31.09
CA PRO A 187 6.68 1.38 31.45
C PRO A 187 7.67 1.55 30.29
N ASP A 188 8.37 2.67 30.30
CA ASP A 188 9.44 2.89 29.35
C ASP A 188 10.59 1.91 29.59
N ALA A 189 11.10 1.32 28.53
CA ALA A 189 12.27 0.47 28.56
C ALA A 189 13.55 1.29 28.37
N GLU A 190 14.67 0.65 28.65
CA GLU A 190 16.01 1.23 28.47
C GLU A 190 16.20 1.74 27.04
N GLY A 191 16.86 2.89 26.90
CA GLY A 191 17.09 3.56 25.62
C GLY A 191 15.97 4.49 25.17
N THR A 192 14.85 4.59 25.90
CA THR A 192 13.83 5.64 25.67
C THR A 192 14.39 7.01 26.00
N THR A 193 14.29 7.95 25.05
CA THR A 193 14.81 9.32 25.21
C THR A 193 13.79 10.40 24.93
N TYR A 194 12.68 10.09 24.27
CA TYR A 194 11.69 11.03 23.74
C TYR A 194 12.24 12.07 22.75
N GLN A 195 13.46 11.87 22.29
CA GLN A 195 14.08 12.75 21.29
C GLN A 195 13.84 12.24 19.88
N GLY A 196 13.80 13.17 18.93
CA GLY A 196 13.73 12.83 17.51
C GLY A 196 15.01 12.16 17.02
N ASP A 197 14.90 11.36 15.98
CA ASP A 197 16.00 10.75 15.25
C ASP A 197 15.65 10.49 13.78
N ASN A 198 16.58 9.93 13.02
CA ASN A 198 16.40 9.64 11.60
C ASN A 198 15.80 8.25 11.32
N ALA A 199 15.31 7.54 12.34
CA ALA A 199 14.73 6.23 12.14
C ALA A 199 13.37 6.33 11.43
N VAL A 200 13.12 5.43 10.49
CA VAL A 200 11.87 5.32 9.74
C VAL A 200 11.21 3.98 10.03
N GLN A 201 9.91 3.88 9.77
CA GLN A 201 9.17 2.63 9.90
C GLN A 201 9.76 1.56 8.98
N ALA A 202 10.05 0.39 9.53
CA ALA A 202 10.50 -0.75 8.75
C ALA A 202 9.35 -1.33 7.90
N TYR A 203 9.69 -1.84 6.72
CA TYR A 203 8.75 -2.64 5.92
C TYR A 203 8.65 -4.06 6.45
N ASN A 204 7.43 -4.61 6.39
CA ASN A 204 7.16 -6.00 6.73
C ASN A 204 7.09 -6.87 5.47
N TYR A 205 7.49 -8.12 5.59
CA TYR A 205 7.13 -9.17 4.65
C TYR A 205 5.93 -9.93 5.20
N ARG A 206 4.88 -10.11 4.37
CA ARG A 206 3.68 -10.86 4.75
C ARG A 206 3.59 -12.11 3.92
N LEU A 207 3.43 -13.24 4.58
CA LEU A 207 3.33 -14.56 3.96
C LEU A 207 1.88 -15.06 4.08
N CYS A 208 1.32 -15.52 2.96
CA CYS A 208 0.04 -16.20 2.95
C CYS A 208 0.25 -17.67 3.30
N LEU A 209 -0.19 -18.07 4.48
CA LEU A 209 -0.05 -19.43 4.98
C LEU A 209 -1.37 -20.19 4.83
N THR A 210 -1.28 -21.51 4.72
CA THR A 210 -2.42 -22.42 4.69
C THR A 210 -2.14 -23.69 5.51
N ASN A 211 -3.15 -24.18 6.20
CA ASN A 211 -3.13 -25.50 6.84
C ASN A 211 -3.69 -26.61 5.93
N ASN A 212 -4.18 -26.28 4.74
CA ASN A 212 -4.64 -27.26 3.77
C ASN A 212 -3.44 -27.87 3.01
N PRO A 213 -3.14 -29.18 3.19
CA PRO A 213 -2.01 -29.82 2.51
C PRO A 213 -2.05 -29.75 0.98
N LEU A 214 -3.25 -29.69 0.39
CA LEU A 214 -3.44 -29.60 -1.07
C LEU A 214 -3.05 -28.24 -1.65
N ASN A 215 -3.09 -27.19 -0.82
CA ASN A 215 -2.72 -25.83 -1.22
C ASN A 215 -1.33 -25.43 -0.75
N ARG A 216 -0.73 -26.24 0.14
CA ARG A 216 0.60 -25.95 0.68
C ARG A 216 1.66 -26.07 -0.40
N ARG A 217 2.57 -25.11 -0.39
CA ARG A 217 3.81 -25.18 -1.16
C ARG A 217 4.98 -25.05 -0.21
N ASP A 218 6.02 -25.83 -0.46
CA ASP A 218 7.25 -25.72 0.32
C ASP A 218 7.99 -24.44 -0.06
N ILE A 219 8.58 -23.79 0.93
CA ILE A 219 9.42 -22.61 0.72
C ILE A 219 10.83 -23.12 0.39
N PRO A 220 11.33 -22.91 -0.83
CA PRO A 220 12.67 -23.34 -1.19
C PRO A 220 13.71 -22.53 -0.39
N LYS A 221 14.80 -23.19 -0.02
CA LYS A 221 15.93 -22.48 0.58
C LYS A 221 16.58 -21.59 -0.49
N PRO A 222 16.74 -20.27 -0.25
CA PRO A 222 17.46 -19.38 -1.17
C PRO A 222 18.93 -19.79 -1.34
N ASP A 223 19.49 -19.56 -2.52
CA ASP A 223 20.89 -19.87 -2.81
C ASP A 223 21.88 -19.11 -1.90
N ASN A 224 21.50 -17.89 -1.51
CA ASN A 224 22.28 -17.00 -0.64
C ASN A 224 21.90 -17.12 0.85
N TYR A 225 21.21 -18.20 1.27
CA TYR A 225 20.79 -18.38 2.65
C TYR A 225 21.99 -18.62 3.58
N THR A 226 22.17 -17.74 4.53
CA THR A 226 23.20 -17.84 5.59
C THR A 226 22.52 -17.94 6.95
N ARG A 227 22.50 -19.17 7.52
CA ARG A 227 21.86 -19.38 8.82
C ARG A 227 22.44 -18.50 9.92
N ALA A 228 23.75 -18.26 9.90
CA ALA A 228 24.42 -17.46 10.93
C ALA A 228 23.90 -16.02 11.04
N GLU A 229 23.38 -15.46 9.95
CA GLU A 229 22.78 -14.10 9.94
C GLU A 229 21.40 -14.06 10.60
N LEU A 230 20.75 -15.21 10.78
CA LEU A 230 19.37 -15.31 11.25
C LEU A 230 19.22 -15.93 12.63
N VAL A 231 20.31 -16.46 13.22
CA VAL A 231 20.24 -17.18 14.50
C VAL A 231 19.84 -16.29 15.67
N SER A 232 20.12 -14.99 15.59
CA SER A 232 19.71 -14.02 16.62
C SER A 232 18.18 -13.84 16.71
N LEU A 233 17.43 -14.25 15.70
CA LEU A 233 15.96 -14.19 15.70
C LEU A 233 15.31 -15.40 16.38
N ILE A 234 16.09 -16.47 16.68
CA ILE A 234 15.53 -17.72 17.24
C ILE A 234 15.06 -17.51 18.67
N ASP A 235 15.71 -16.63 19.42
CA ASP A 235 15.38 -16.33 20.82
C ASP A 235 14.20 -15.36 20.95
N ASP A 236 13.76 -14.76 19.83
CA ASP A 236 12.66 -13.78 19.80
C ASP A 236 11.30 -14.40 19.41
N VAL A 237 11.25 -15.74 19.17
CA VAL A 237 10.06 -16.45 18.67
C VAL A 237 9.43 -17.36 19.72
#